data_83c212b0d61209c279e04caf85f92c83
#
_entry.id   83c212b0d61209c279e04caf85f92c83
#
_cell.length_a   1.000
_cell.length_b   1.000
_cell.length_c   1.000
_cell.angle_alpha   90.00
_cell.angle_beta   90.00
_cell.angle_gamma   90.00
#
_symmetry.space_group_name_H-M   'P 1'
#
loop_
_entity.id
_entity.type
_entity.pdbx_description
1 polymer ?
#
loop_
_entity_poly.entity_id
_entity_poly.type
_entity_poly.pdbx_seq_one_letter_code
_entity_poly.pdbx_strand_id
1 'polypeptide(L)'
;MRQQRKEEIMAILYANTRDASEKVTASQAILNGLAKHGGLYVPTEIPKLDIPVEELAKMSYQETAYAVMSRFLTDFTEEELKNCIDRAYDSKFDTPEIAPLVEADGAYYLELFHGATIAFKDMALSILPHLLITAARKNEVKEDIVILTATSGDTGKAALAGFADVEGTKIIVFYPKNGVSPIQEKQMVTQKGDNTFVVGIHGNFDQAQTGVKQMFSDPEMKEELLQAGYRFSSANSINIGRLVPQIVYYVYAYAKMYANGRIAAGEPINVVVPTGNFGNILAAFYAKNMGLPIAKLICASNENKVLYDFFRTGEYDRNREFILTSSPSMDILISSNLERLIYRIAGENAEENAKLMAALSTDGKYMITDEMKAQLENFYGNYTTEKETAEVISALYEKTG
;
A
#
# COMPACT_ATOMS: atom_id res chain seq x y z
N MET A 1 -25.23 -37.77 10.21
CA MET A 1 -25.20 -36.53 10.99
C MET A 1 -23.73 -36.14 11.20
N ARG A 2 -23.14 -35.39 10.29
CA ARG A 2 -21.84 -34.72 10.50
C ARG A 2 -22.15 -33.27 10.81
N GLN A 3 -22.16 -32.92 12.09
CA GLN A 3 -22.10 -31.53 12.54
C GLN A 3 -20.74 -30.97 12.13
N GLN A 4 -20.72 -30.15 11.08
CA GLN A 4 -19.62 -29.27 10.80
C GLN A 4 -19.51 -28.29 11.98
N ARG A 5 -18.47 -28.44 12.79
CA ARG A 5 -18.01 -27.36 13.66
C ARG A 5 -17.63 -26.22 12.74
N LYS A 6 -18.43 -25.16 12.70
CA LYS A 6 -17.94 -23.84 12.31
C LYS A 6 -16.88 -23.51 13.37
N GLU A 7 -15.61 -23.61 13.03
CA GLU A 7 -14.58 -22.94 13.80
C GLU A 7 -14.97 -21.46 13.78
N GLU A 8 -15.27 -20.89 14.92
CA GLU A 8 -15.37 -19.44 15.09
C GLU A 8 -13.97 -18.91 14.75
N ILE A 9 -13.82 -18.38 13.55
CA ILE A 9 -12.62 -17.63 13.16
C ILE A 9 -12.60 -16.44 14.11
N MET A 10 -11.67 -16.43 15.05
CA MET A 10 -11.48 -15.27 15.93
C MET A 10 -11.23 -14.06 15.06
N ALA A 11 -11.99 -12.99 15.28
CA ALA A 11 -11.89 -11.77 14.50
C ALA A 11 -10.48 -11.18 14.66
N ILE A 12 -9.76 -10.99 13.55
CA ILE A 12 -8.45 -10.33 13.54
C ILE A 12 -8.66 -8.86 13.90
N LEU A 13 -8.02 -8.44 14.97
CA LEU A 13 -7.95 -7.03 15.35
C LEU A 13 -6.70 -6.37 14.76
N TYR A 14 -6.70 -5.06 14.77
CA TYR A 14 -5.61 -4.23 14.29
C TYR A 14 -5.03 -3.42 15.45
N ALA A 15 -3.76 -3.65 15.74
CA ALA A 15 -3.02 -2.96 16.79
C ALA A 15 -2.37 -1.68 16.24
N ASN A 16 -2.18 -0.69 17.11
CA ASN A 16 -1.41 0.51 16.83
C ASN A 16 0.08 0.23 17.04
N THR A 17 0.92 0.56 16.07
CA THR A 17 2.38 0.36 16.13
C THR A 17 3.07 1.18 17.23
N ARG A 18 2.41 2.19 17.81
CA ARG A 18 2.99 3.10 18.84
C ARG A 18 2.22 3.11 20.16
N ASP A 19 1.10 2.40 20.25
CA ASP A 19 0.27 2.32 21.46
C ASP A 19 -0.36 0.95 21.60
N ALA A 20 0.18 0.13 22.50
CA ALA A 20 -0.27 -1.23 22.72
C ALA A 20 -1.73 -1.32 23.26
N SER A 21 -2.27 -0.23 23.81
CA SER A 21 -3.63 -0.18 24.34
C SER A 21 -4.71 -0.06 23.24
N GLU A 22 -4.34 0.43 22.06
CA GLU A 22 -5.28 0.64 20.96
C GLU A 22 -5.37 -0.60 20.08
N LYS A 23 -6.54 -1.24 20.09
CA LYS A 23 -6.90 -2.31 19.15
C LYS A 23 -8.29 -2.03 18.59
N VAL A 24 -8.42 -2.17 17.27
CA VAL A 24 -9.64 -1.85 16.53
C VAL A 24 -9.99 -2.98 15.55
N THR A 25 -11.22 -3.00 15.02
CA THR A 25 -11.60 -3.92 13.94
C THR A 25 -10.98 -3.49 12.60
N ALA A 26 -11.02 -4.35 11.58
CA ALA A 26 -10.53 -4.02 10.25
C ALA A 26 -11.26 -2.81 9.65
N SER A 27 -12.59 -2.76 9.77
CA SER A 27 -13.38 -1.63 9.28
C SER A 27 -13.02 -0.32 9.99
N GLN A 28 -12.81 -0.35 11.29
CA GLN A 28 -12.37 0.83 12.05
C GLN A 28 -10.96 1.28 11.64
N ALA A 29 -10.03 0.34 11.43
CA ALA A 29 -8.67 0.65 10.98
C ALA A 29 -8.66 1.31 9.60
N ILE A 30 -9.48 0.83 8.66
CA ILE A 30 -9.65 1.41 7.31
C ILE A 30 -10.27 2.81 7.41
N LEU A 31 -11.33 2.96 8.19
CA LEU A 31 -12.06 4.21 8.34
C LEU A 31 -11.21 5.31 8.98
N ASN A 32 -10.46 4.96 10.02
CA ASN A 32 -9.55 5.90 10.69
C ASN A 32 -8.33 6.26 9.81
N GLY A 33 -7.84 5.30 9.02
CA GLY A 33 -6.69 5.46 8.13
C GLY A 33 -5.33 5.57 8.85
N LEU A 34 -5.29 6.28 9.97
CA LEU A 34 -4.11 6.49 10.82
C LEU A 34 -4.51 6.18 12.28
N ALA A 35 -3.61 5.53 13.02
CA ALA A 35 -3.80 5.25 14.44
C ALA A 35 -3.46 6.48 15.29
N LYS A 36 -3.84 6.44 16.57
CA LYS A 36 -3.50 7.50 17.52
C LYS A 36 -1.99 7.71 17.61
N HIS A 37 -1.59 8.91 18.03
CA HIS A 37 -0.18 9.31 18.17
C HIS A 37 0.66 9.16 16.91
N GLY A 38 0.00 9.11 15.72
CA GLY A 38 0.65 8.98 14.43
C GLY A 38 1.16 7.56 14.12
N GLY A 39 0.78 6.56 14.91
CA GLY A 39 1.07 5.15 14.66
C GLY A 39 0.30 4.59 13.46
N LEU A 40 0.66 3.40 13.02
CA LEU A 40 0.03 2.70 11.91
C LEU A 40 -0.73 1.47 12.43
N TYR A 41 -1.83 1.12 11.76
CA TYR A 41 -2.53 -0.11 12.07
C TYR A 41 -1.85 -1.32 11.42
N VAL A 42 -1.67 -2.38 12.21
CA VAL A 42 -1.18 -3.69 11.77
C VAL A 42 -2.12 -4.79 12.26
N PRO A 43 -2.39 -5.85 11.50
CA PRO A 43 -3.18 -6.97 12.01
C PRO A 43 -2.43 -7.63 13.17
N THR A 44 -3.14 -8.04 14.21
CA THR A 44 -2.54 -8.70 15.40
C THR A 44 -1.92 -10.06 15.06
N GLU A 45 -2.29 -10.64 13.93
CA GLU A 45 -1.66 -11.83 13.38
C GLU A 45 -1.70 -11.77 11.83
N ILE A 46 -0.77 -12.47 11.18
CA ILE A 46 -0.83 -12.68 9.74
C ILE A 46 -1.46 -14.05 9.51
N PRO A 47 -2.70 -14.10 8.97
CA PRO A 47 -3.42 -15.34 8.79
C PRO A 47 -2.75 -16.24 7.75
N LYS A 48 -2.91 -17.57 7.90
CA LYS A 48 -2.46 -18.52 6.87
C LYS A 48 -3.44 -18.56 5.70
N LEU A 49 -2.91 -18.74 4.50
CA LEU A 49 -3.74 -18.83 3.30
C LEU A 49 -4.46 -20.18 3.21
N ASP A 50 -3.77 -21.28 3.54
CA ASP A 50 -4.28 -22.67 3.61
C ASP A 50 -5.12 -23.11 2.41
N ILE A 51 -4.79 -22.63 1.22
CA ILE A 51 -5.39 -23.02 -0.05
C ILE A 51 -4.29 -23.63 -0.92
N PRO A 52 -4.44 -24.87 -1.41
CA PRO A 52 -3.49 -25.49 -2.34
C PRO A 52 -3.28 -24.62 -3.58
N VAL A 53 -2.04 -24.59 -4.10
CA VAL A 53 -1.71 -23.79 -5.29
C VAL A 53 -2.50 -24.26 -6.52
N GLU A 54 -2.86 -25.55 -6.60
CA GLU A 54 -3.68 -26.13 -7.65
C GLU A 54 -5.11 -25.56 -7.69
N GLU A 55 -5.61 -25.12 -6.53
CA GLU A 55 -6.91 -24.46 -6.43
C GLU A 55 -6.75 -22.96 -6.73
N LEU A 56 -5.74 -22.31 -6.18
CA LEU A 56 -5.44 -20.91 -6.47
C LEU A 56 -5.22 -20.67 -7.98
N ALA A 57 -4.57 -21.61 -8.66
CA ALA A 57 -4.27 -21.54 -10.09
C ALA A 57 -5.53 -21.45 -10.99
N LYS A 58 -6.68 -21.90 -10.48
CA LYS A 58 -7.97 -21.88 -11.19
C LYS A 58 -8.77 -20.61 -10.94
N MET A 59 -8.37 -19.83 -9.95
CA MET A 59 -9.10 -18.62 -9.53
C MET A 59 -8.84 -17.45 -10.48
N SER A 60 -9.88 -16.66 -10.70
CA SER A 60 -9.77 -15.31 -11.24
C SER A 60 -9.06 -14.40 -10.25
N TYR A 61 -8.71 -13.18 -10.71
CA TYR A 61 -8.15 -12.18 -9.80
C TYR A 61 -9.12 -11.84 -8.66
N GLN A 62 -10.41 -11.68 -8.97
CA GLN A 62 -11.46 -11.37 -8.00
C GLN A 62 -11.64 -12.49 -6.96
N GLU A 63 -11.63 -13.75 -7.39
CA GLU A 63 -11.70 -14.90 -6.47
C GLU A 63 -10.46 -14.98 -5.57
N THR A 64 -9.26 -14.73 -6.12
CA THR A 64 -8.02 -14.64 -5.34
C THR A 64 -8.08 -13.46 -4.36
N ALA A 65 -8.63 -12.32 -4.78
CA ALA A 65 -8.81 -11.16 -3.93
C ALA A 65 -9.71 -11.48 -2.72
N TYR A 66 -10.84 -12.15 -2.96
CA TYR A 66 -11.69 -12.59 -1.87
C TYR A 66 -10.98 -13.60 -0.95
N ALA A 67 -10.31 -14.60 -1.51
CA ALA A 67 -9.58 -15.62 -0.76
C ALA A 67 -8.52 -15.02 0.19
N VAL A 68 -7.83 -13.96 -0.24
CA VAL A 68 -6.81 -13.27 0.57
C VAL A 68 -7.44 -12.28 1.54
N MET A 69 -8.26 -11.36 1.02
CA MET A 69 -8.75 -10.22 1.80
C MET A 69 -9.72 -10.63 2.90
N SER A 70 -10.54 -11.67 2.70
CA SER A 70 -11.46 -12.19 3.72
C SER A 70 -10.76 -12.66 4.99
N ARG A 71 -9.49 -13.05 4.90
CA ARG A 71 -8.68 -13.45 6.05
C ARG A 71 -8.20 -12.29 6.89
N PHE A 72 -8.05 -11.11 6.29
CA PHE A 72 -7.64 -9.88 6.99
C PHE A 72 -8.83 -9.02 7.42
N LEU A 73 -9.85 -8.94 6.59
CA LEU A 73 -11.02 -8.08 6.80
C LEU A 73 -12.17 -8.89 7.42
N THR A 74 -11.91 -9.50 8.57
CA THR A 74 -12.76 -10.51 9.19
C THR A 74 -14.10 -9.98 9.71
N ASP A 75 -14.26 -8.68 9.86
CA ASP A 75 -15.53 -8.04 10.21
C ASP A 75 -16.38 -7.62 8.99
N PHE A 76 -15.86 -7.80 7.75
CA PHE A 76 -16.66 -7.67 6.53
C PHE A 76 -17.37 -8.99 6.24
N THR A 77 -18.65 -8.90 5.85
CA THR A 77 -19.36 -10.09 5.37
C THR A 77 -18.86 -10.48 3.97
N GLU A 78 -19.13 -11.73 3.56
CA GLU A 78 -18.81 -12.21 2.23
C GLU A 78 -19.41 -11.31 1.14
N GLU A 79 -20.69 -10.95 1.27
CA GLU A 79 -21.41 -10.11 0.32
C GLU A 79 -20.78 -8.70 0.24
N GLU A 80 -20.49 -8.08 1.38
CA GLU A 80 -19.85 -6.76 1.44
C GLU A 80 -18.49 -6.76 0.74
N LEU A 81 -17.67 -7.77 1.03
CA LEU A 81 -16.31 -7.83 0.49
C LEU A 81 -16.31 -8.15 -1.01
N LYS A 82 -17.15 -9.08 -1.47
CA LYS A 82 -17.33 -9.38 -2.90
C LYS A 82 -17.83 -8.16 -3.66
N ASN A 83 -18.81 -7.43 -3.13
CA ASN A 83 -19.28 -6.19 -3.74
C ASN A 83 -18.15 -5.15 -3.89
N CYS A 84 -17.29 -4.99 -2.87
CA CYS A 84 -16.14 -4.09 -2.97
C CYS A 84 -15.16 -4.54 -4.06
N ILE A 85 -14.89 -5.85 -4.15
CA ILE A 85 -13.96 -6.44 -5.12
C ILE A 85 -14.49 -6.27 -6.56
N ASP A 86 -15.76 -6.62 -6.79
CA ASP A 86 -16.37 -6.59 -8.12
C ASP A 86 -16.46 -5.16 -8.67
N ARG A 87 -16.71 -4.17 -7.79
CA ARG A 87 -16.73 -2.76 -8.18
C ARG A 87 -15.35 -2.17 -8.41
N ALA A 88 -14.32 -2.75 -7.84
CA ALA A 88 -12.95 -2.28 -7.96
C ALA A 88 -12.25 -2.85 -9.19
N TYR A 89 -12.35 -4.15 -9.40
CA TYR A 89 -11.60 -4.91 -10.41
C TYR A 89 -12.53 -5.33 -11.56
N ASP A 90 -12.96 -4.36 -12.33
CA ASP A 90 -13.88 -4.51 -13.45
C ASP A 90 -13.26 -4.01 -14.77
N SER A 91 -14.08 -3.61 -15.72
CA SER A 91 -13.68 -3.08 -17.03
C SER A 91 -12.93 -1.74 -16.98
N LYS A 92 -12.66 -1.17 -15.81
CA LYS A 92 -11.72 -0.05 -15.64
C LYS A 92 -10.26 -0.49 -15.85
N PHE A 93 -9.99 -1.78 -15.71
CA PHE A 93 -8.73 -2.38 -16.12
C PHE A 93 -8.82 -2.83 -17.58
N ASP A 94 -7.79 -2.60 -18.37
CA ASP A 94 -7.76 -2.89 -19.80
C ASP A 94 -7.55 -4.39 -20.12
N THR A 95 -7.37 -5.21 -19.09
CA THR A 95 -7.26 -6.67 -19.18
C THR A 95 -8.12 -7.37 -18.12
N PRO A 96 -8.79 -8.49 -18.45
CA PRO A 96 -9.57 -9.25 -17.48
C PRO A 96 -8.70 -9.97 -16.42
N GLU A 97 -7.40 -10.11 -16.68
CA GLU A 97 -6.45 -10.66 -15.71
C GLU A 97 -6.10 -9.69 -14.60
N ILE A 98 -6.41 -8.41 -14.74
CA ILE A 98 -6.17 -7.31 -13.81
C ILE A 98 -4.66 -7.07 -13.57
N ALA A 99 -3.90 -8.11 -13.26
CA ALA A 99 -2.46 -8.09 -13.02
C ALA A 99 -1.80 -9.26 -13.75
N PRO A 100 -1.65 -9.18 -15.08
CA PRO A 100 -1.04 -10.24 -15.87
C PRO A 100 0.44 -10.43 -15.52
N LEU A 101 0.91 -11.66 -15.70
CA LEU A 101 2.31 -12.04 -15.50
C LEU A 101 2.95 -12.33 -16.86
N VAL A 102 3.93 -11.53 -17.24
CA VAL A 102 4.61 -11.60 -18.53
C VAL A 102 6.03 -12.13 -18.35
N GLU A 103 6.45 -13.06 -19.19
CA GLU A 103 7.83 -13.54 -19.24
C GLU A 103 8.62 -12.74 -20.27
N ALA A 104 9.73 -12.13 -19.86
CA ALA A 104 10.65 -11.44 -20.73
C ALA A 104 12.07 -11.50 -20.19
N ASP A 105 13.05 -11.68 -21.07
CA ASP A 105 14.49 -11.65 -20.76
C ASP A 105 14.90 -12.51 -19.54
N GLY A 106 14.29 -13.70 -19.38
CA GLY A 106 14.60 -14.64 -18.31
C GLY A 106 14.06 -14.29 -16.93
N ALA A 107 13.14 -13.34 -16.87
CA ALA A 107 12.42 -12.96 -15.66
C ALA A 107 10.90 -12.91 -15.90
N TYR A 108 10.14 -12.88 -14.81
CA TYR A 108 8.69 -12.70 -14.84
C TYR A 108 8.34 -11.32 -14.32
N TYR A 109 7.56 -10.59 -15.10
CA TYR A 109 7.11 -9.24 -14.79
C TYR A 109 5.63 -9.26 -14.45
N LEU A 110 5.32 -8.90 -13.20
CA LEU A 110 3.96 -8.68 -12.77
C LEU A 110 3.54 -7.26 -13.15
N GLU A 111 2.70 -7.16 -14.17
CA GLU A 111 2.26 -5.86 -14.70
C GLU A 111 1.12 -5.30 -13.84
N LEU A 112 1.36 -4.18 -13.18
CA LEU A 112 0.42 -3.53 -12.27
C LEU A 112 -0.12 -2.19 -12.83
N PHE A 113 0.07 -1.95 -14.13
CA PHE A 113 -0.25 -0.67 -14.79
C PHE A 113 -1.52 -0.70 -15.66
N HIS A 114 -2.32 -1.74 -15.58
CA HIS A 114 -3.52 -1.94 -16.39
C HIS A 114 -4.76 -1.17 -15.92
N GLY A 115 -4.65 -0.44 -14.81
CA GLY A 115 -5.74 0.37 -14.26
C GLY A 115 -5.88 1.75 -14.91
N ALA A 116 -6.89 2.49 -14.49
CA ALA A 116 -7.32 3.76 -15.10
C ALA A 116 -6.24 4.86 -15.18
N THR A 117 -5.23 4.83 -14.31
CA THR A 117 -4.16 5.86 -14.30
C THR A 117 -2.79 5.32 -14.71
N ILE A 118 -2.72 4.07 -15.17
CA ILE A 118 -1.49 3.41 -15.65
C ILE A 118 -0.42 3.41 -14.54
N ALA A 119 -0.83 3.18 -13.30
CA ALA A 119 0.06 3.13 -12.14
C ALA A 119 -0.34 1.97 -11.22
N PHE A 120 0.66 1.30 -10.59
CA PHE A 120 0.40 0.22 -9.63
C PHE A 120 -0.51 0.64 -8.47
N LYS A 121 -0.61 1.93 -8.20
CA LYS A 121 -1.45 2.48 -7.13
C LYS A 121 -2.95 2.25 -7.39
N ASP A 122 -3.35 2.07 -8.64
CA ASP A 122 -4.72 1.73 -9.03
C ASP A 122 -5.17 0.40 -8.40
N MET A 123 -4.25 -0.56 -8.23
CA MET A 123 -4.55 -1.85 -7.60
C MET A 123 -5.17 -1.73 -6.21
N ALA A 124 -4.81 -0.72 -5.45
CA ALA A 124 -5.34 -0.49 -4.11
C ALA A 124 -6.31 0.71 -4.05
N LEU A 125 -6.13 1.71 -4.90
CA LEU A 125 -7.01 2.90 -4.88
C LEU A 125 -8.34 2.68 -5.59
N SER A 126 -8.46 1.67 -6.46
CA SER A 126 -9.74 1.27 -7.03
C SER A 126 -10.68 0.63 -6.00
N ILE A 127 -10.16 -0.07 -5.01
CA ILE A 127 -10.97 -0.76 -3.99
C ILE A 127 -11.17 0.06 -2.71
N LEU A 128 -10.20 0.91 -2.34
CA LEU A 128 -10.24 1.66 -1.08
C LEU A 128 -11.53 2.46 -0.87
N PRO A 129 -12.09 3.17 -1.86
CA PRO A 129 -13.34 3.90 -1.68
C PRO A 129 -14.50 2.99 -1.26
N HIS A 130 -14.61 1.82 -1.86
CA HIS A 130 -15.67 0.85 -1.56
C HIS A 130 -15.50 0.24 -0.16
N LEU A 131 -14.25 -0.06 0.23
CA LEU A 131 -13.94 -0.49 1.60
C LEU A 131 -14.25 0.59 2.62
N LEU A 132 -13.93 1.86 2.34
CA LEU A 132 -14.20 3.00 3.22
C LEU A 132 -15.69 3.21 3.44
N ILE A 133 -16.50 3.22 2.39
CA ILE A 133 -17.95 3.41 2.50
C ILE A 133 -18.60 2.23 3.23
N THR A 134 -18.15 1.01 2.95
CA THR A 134 -18.61 -0.17 3.69
C THR A 134 -18.22 -0.08 5.17
N ALA A 135 -16.98 0.32 5.47
CA ALA A 135 -16.49 0.53 6.83
C ALA A 135 -17.29 1.64 7.55
N ALA A 136 -17.59 2.77 6.88
CA ALA A 136 -18.39 3.84 7.44
C ALA A 136 -19.78 3.35 7.84
N ARG A 137 -20.46 2.63 6.93
CA ARG A 137 -21.79 2.04 7.20
C ARG A 137 -21.76 1.07 8.39
N LYS A 138 -20.74 0.19 8.47
CA LYS A 138 -20.56 -0.78 9.57
C LYS A 138 -20.34 -0.12 10.92
N ASN A 139 -19.72 1.06 10.93
CA ASN A 139 -19.45 1.84 12.13
C ASN A 139 -20.50 2.95 12.38
N GLU A 140 -21.65 2.87 11.69
CA GLU A 140 -22.79 3.80 11.84
C GLU A 140 -22.42 5.28 11.59
N VAL A 141 -21.35 5.53 10.81
CA VAL A 141 -20.94 6.86 10.39
C VAL A 141 -21.91 7.36 9.32
N LYS A 142 -22.48 8.54 9.53
CA LYS A 142 -23.49 9.15 8.66
C LYS A 142 -22.91 10.27 7.80
N GLU A 143 -21.76 10.78 8.21
CA GLU A 143 -21.07 11.87 7.54
C GLU A 143 -20.42 11.38 6.23
N ASP A 144 -20.43 12.23 5.20
CA ASP A 144 -19.64 12.01 4.00
C ASP A 144 -18.14 12.02 4.33
N ILE A 145 -17.39 11.10 3.75
CA ILE A 145 -15.95 10.97 3.97
C ILE A 145 -15.20 11.94 3.05
N VAL A 146 -14.48 12.87 3.64
CA VAL A 146 -13.60 13.81 2.91
C VAL A 146 -12.17 13.31 2.94
N ILE A 147 -11.64 12.98 1.78
CA ILE A 147 -10.25 12.55 1.58
C ILE A 147 -9.39 13.77 1.24
N LEU A 148 -8.39 14.04 2.06
CA LEU A 148 -7.35 15.01 1.76
C LEU A 148 -6.07 14.29 1.34
N THR A 149 -5.50 14.70 0.23
CA THR A 149 -4.25 14.11 -0.28
C THR A 149 -3.31 15.20 -0.76
N ALA A 150 -2.10 15.25 -0.19
CA ALA A 150 -0.99 15.95 -0.82
C ALA A 150 -0.24 14.98 -1.73
N THR A 151 0.12 15.41 -2.92
CA THR A 151 0.75 14.53 -3.91
C THR A 151 1.91 15.19 -4.65
N SER A 152 2.90 14.38 -5.01
CA SER A 152 3.94 14.69 -5.98
C SER A 152 3.59 14.18 -7.40
N GLY A 153 2.36 13.65 -7.58
CA GLY A 153 1.84 13.21 -8.87
C GLY A 153 1.02 11.90 -8.80
N ASP A 154 1.66 10.76 -8.74
CA ASP A 154 1.04 9.43 -8.90
C ASP A 154 -0.12 9.12 -7.94
N THR A 155 0.06 9.41 -6.65
CA THR A 155 -0.97 9.10 -5.66
C THR A 155 -2.22 9.95 -5.86
N GLY A 156 -2.04 11.23 -6.16
CA GLY A 156 -3.17 12.16 -6.35
C GLY A 156 -4.04 11.76 -7.54
N LYS A 157 -3.42 11.49 -8.69
CA LYS A 157 -4.18 11.08 -9.89
C LYS A 157 -4.92 9.75 -9.68
N ALA A 158 -4.26 8.75 -9.07
CA ALA A 158 -4.88 7.46 -8.82
C ALA A 158 -5.99 7.53 -7.75
N ALA A 159 -5.83 8.38 -6.73
CA ALA A 159 -6.87 8.61 -5.74
C ALA A 159 -8.08 9.34 -6.34
N LEU A 160 -7.86 10.38 -7.15
CA LEU A 160 -8.94 11.06 -7.88
C LEU A 160 -9.75 10.08 -8.74
N ALA A 161 -9.07 9.25 -9.53
CA ALA A 161 -9.75 8.27 -10.39
C ALA A 161 -10.50 7.20 -9.57
N GLY A 162 -9.93 6.72 -8.48
CA GLY A 162 -10.56 5.70 -7.63
C GLY A 162 -11.79 6.23 -6.87
N PHE A 163 -11.77 7.49 -6.42
CA PHE A 163 -12.85 8.11 -5.67
C PHE A 163 -13.89 8.85 -6.54
N ALA A 164 -13.63 9.01 -7.85
CA ALA A 164 -14.54 9.71 -8.74
C ALA A 164 -15.95 9.08 -8.71
N ASP A 165 -16.95 9.93 -8.44
CA ASP A 165 -18.38 9.57 -8.38
C ASP A 165 -18.74 8.43 -7.39
N VAL A 166 -17.86 8.17 -6.41
CA VAL A 166 -18.21 7.26 -5.30
C VAL A 166 -19.06 8.02 -4.29
N GLU A 167 -20.33 7.62 -4.19
CA GLU A 167 -21.31 8.23 -3.30
C GLU A 167 -20.83 8.19 -1.83
N GLY A 168 -21.09 9.27 -1.08
CA GLY A 168 -20.66 9.42 0.32
C GLY A 168 -19.18 9.77 0.48
N THR A 169 -18.49 10.11 -0.62
CA THR A 169 -17.09 10.56 -0.58
C THR A 169 -16.89 11.90 -1.28
N LYS A 170 -15.91 12.65 -0.80
CA LYS A 170 -15.31 13.81 -1.49
C LYS A 170 -13.80 13.68 -1.43
N ILE A 171 -13.12 14.05 -2.51
CA ILE A 171 -11.65 14.01 -2.54
C ILE A 171 -11.11 15.37 -2.96
N ILE A 172 -10.13 15.86 -2.17
CA ILE A 172 -9.40 17.09 -2.42
C ILE A 172 -7.92 16.74 -2.51
N VAL A 173 -7.34 17.00 -3.68
CA VAL A 173 -5.92 16.76 -3.94
C VAL A 173 -5.18 18.08 -4.06
N PHE A 174 -4.15 18.23 -3.23
CA PHE A 174 -3.23 19.36 -3.24
C PHE A 174 -1.92 18.95 -3.92
N TYR A 175 -1.49 19.72 -4.91
CA TYR A 175 -0.22 19.47 -5.58
C TYR A 175 0.58 20.77 -5.77
N PRO A 176 1.93 20.72 -5.76
CA PRO A 176 2.75 21.88 -6.04
C PRO A 176 2.64 22.27 -7.53
N LYS A 177 2.17 23.47 -7.81
CA LYS A 177 2.13 23.99 -9.18
C LYS A 177 3.54 24.07 -9.73
N ASN A 178 3.78 23.46 -10.89
CA ASN A 178 5.12 23.24 -11.49
C ASN A 178 6.03 22.24 -10.72
N GLY A 179 5.50 21.48 -9.78
CA GLY A 179 6.25 20.46 -9.02
C GLY A 179 5.82 19.03 -9.32
N VAL A 180 5.01 18.82 -10.36
CA VAL A 180 4.60 17.51 -10.90
C VAL A 180 4.84 17.49 -12.41
N SER A 181 4.92 16.29 -13.02
CA SER A 181 5.08 16.21 -14.46
C SER A 181 3.85 16.76 -15.19
N PRO A 182 4.00 17.30 -16.41
CA PRO A 182 2.87 17.83 -17.18
C PRO A 182 1.76 16.82 -17.45
N ILE A 183 2.12 15.54 -17.61
CA ILE A 183 1.15 14.44 -17.80
C ILE A 183 0.37 14.21 -16.52
N GLN A 184 1.04 14.11 -15.38
CA GLN A 184 0.39 13.91 -14.08
C GLN A 184 -0.52 15.08 -13.70
N GLU A 185 -0.08 16.32 -13.95
CA GLU A 185 -0.95 17.49 -13.76
C GLU A 185 -2.20 17.39 -14.64
N LYS A 186 -2.06 17.08 -15.92
CA LYS A 186 -3.20 16.90 -16.83
C LYS A 186 -4.14 15.80 -16.36
N GLN A 187 -3.62 14.65 -15.94
CA GLN A 187 -4.45 13.58 -15.40
C GLN A 187 -5.26 14.00 -14.18
N MET A 188 -4.71 14.86 -13.31
CA MET A 188 -5.43 15.38 -12.14
C MET A 188 -6.47 16.44 -12.53
N VAL A 189 -6.08 17.48 -13.26
CA VAL A 189 -6.96 18.63 -13.54
C VAL A 189 -8.06 18.32 -14.56
N THR A 190 -7.93 17.24 -15.33
CA THR A 190 -8.96 16.78 -16.26
C THR A 190 -9.80 15.63 -15.72
N GLN A 191 -9.52 15.14 -14.48
CA GLN A 191 -10.33 14.10 -13.87
C GLN A 191 -11.79 14.59 -13.73
N LYS A 192 -12.72 13.79 -14.23
CA LYS A 192 -14.17 14.03 -14.10
C LYS A 192 -14.66 13.40 -12.80
N GLY A 193 -15.72 13.96 -12.27
CA GLY A 193 -16.40 13.48 -11.05
C GLY A 193 -16.91 14.68 -10.24
N ASP A 194 -18.16 14.64 -9.83
CA ASP A 194 -18.81 15.74 -9.08
C ASP A 194 -18.26 15.88 -7.66
N ASN A 195 -17.55 14.88 -7.17
CA ASN A 195 -16.96 14.81 -5.84
C ASN A 195 -15.43 14.99 -5.82
N THR A 196 -14.80 15.36 -6.96
CA THR A 196 -13.34 15.49 -7.11
C THR A 196 -12.91 16.95 -7.18
N PHE A 197 -11.91 17.32 -6.36
CA PHE A 197 -11.38 18.68 -6.29
C PHE A 197 -9.85 18.66 -6.37
N VAL A 198 -9.28 19.53 -7.21
CA VAL A 198 -7.84 19.61 -7.43
C VAL A 198 -7.36 21.02 -7.17
N VAL A 199 -6.38 21.19 -6.29
CA VAL A 199 -5.86 22.47 -5.84
C VAL A 199 -4.35 22.54 -6.08
N GLY A 200 -3.94 23.37 -7.03
CA GLY A 200 -2.53 23.71 -7.24
C GLY A 200 -2.07 24.77 -6.24
N ILE A 201 -1.06 24.45 -5.43
CA ILE A 201 -0.49 25.41 -4.47
C ILE A 201 0.77 26.07 -5.03
N HIS A 202 1.02 27.32 -4.63
CA HIS A 202 2.30 27.98 -4.83
C HIS A 202 3.26 27.58 -3.69
N GLY A 203 4.02 26.50 -3.91
CA GLY A 203 4.90 25.90 -2.91
C GLY A 203 5.47 24.58 -3.41
N ASN A 204 6.10 23.83 -2.53
CA ASN A 204 6.63 22.51 -2.81
C ASN A 204 5.77 21.40 -2.17
N PHE A 205 6.13 20.15 -2.43
CA PHE A 205 5.41 18.99 -1.91
C PHE A 205 5.38 18.92 -0.39
N ASP A 206 6.47 19.30 0.29
CA ASP A 206 6.54 19.26 1.76
C ASP A 206 5.59 20.29 2.39
N GLN A 207 5.43 21.46 1.76
CA GLN A 207 4.46 22.47 2.17
C GLN A 207 3.02 21.97 1.99
N ALA A 208 2.71 21.33 0.86
CA ALA A 208 1.41 20.70 0.64
C ALA A 208 1.11 19.62 1.70
N GLN A 209 2.07 18.75 1.98
CA GLN A 209 1.95 17.69 2.97
C GLN A 209 1.79 18.24 4.39
N THR A 210 2.53 19.28 4.72
CA THR A 210 2.44 19.97 6.03
C THR A 210 1.06 20.59 6.20
N GLY A 211 0.55 21.30 5.19
CA GLY A 211 -0.79 21.90 5.23
C GLY A 211 -1.89 20.84 5.43
N VAL A 212 -1.83 19.73 4.70
CA VAL A 212 -2.78 18.60 4.89
C VAL A 212 -2.69 18.03 6.31
N LYS A 213 -1.48 17.84 6.86
CA LYS A 213 -1.31 17.37 8.25
C LYS A 213 -1.87 18.36 9.27
N GLN A 214 -1.72 19.67 9.04
CA GLN A 214 -2.30 20.70 9.90
C GLN A 214 -3.83 20.63 9.90
N MET A 215 -4.46 20.53 8.72
CA MET A 215 -5.92 20.36 8.60
C MET A 215 -6.40 19.09 9.33
N PHE A 216 -5.68 17.98 9.19
CA PHE A 216 -5.99 16.74 9.94
C PHE A 216 -5.80 16.86 11.44
N SER A 217 -5.00 17.78 11.93
CA SER A 217 -4.69 17.94 13.36
C SER A 217 -5.51 19.04 14.01
N ASP A 218 -6.19 19.86 13.22
CA ASP A 218 -6.98 21.01 13.69
C ASP A 218 -8.31 20.53 14.30
N PRO A 219 -8.51 20.68 15.62
CA PRO A 219 -9.73 20.23 16.28
C PRO A 219 -10.95 21.10 15.94
N GLU A 220 -10.77 22.42 15.69
CA GLU A 220 -11.84 23.34 15.35
C GLU A 220 -12.38 23.01 13.95
N MET A 221 -11.51 22.84 12.97
CA MET A 221 -11.87 22.41 11.62
C MET A 221 -12.59 21.06 11.61
N LYS A 222 -12.13 20.09 12.43
CA LYS A 222 -12.82 18.79 12.54
C LYS A 222 -14.24 18.92 13.06
N GLU A 223 -14.44 19.74 14.08
CA GLU A 223 -15.75 19.95 14.67
C GLU A 223 -16.68 20.66 13.68
N GLU A 224 -16.21 21.71 12.99
CA GLU A 224 -16.97 22.40 11.95
C GLU A 224 -17.39 21.44 10.82
N LEU A 225 -16.48 20.55 10.38
CA LEU A 225 -16.81 19.56 9.36
C LEU A 225 -17.85 18.56 9.83
N LEU A 226 -17.72 18.06 11.07
CA LEU A 226 -18.72 17.13 11.63
C LEU A 226 -20.11 17.78 11.71
N GLN A 227 -20.20 19.05 12.14
CA GLN A 227 -21.46 19.82 12.17
C GLN A 227 -22.03 20.03 10.75
N ALA A 228 -21.17 20.13 9.73
CA ALA A 228 -21.55 20.24 8.34
C ALA A 228 -21.87 18.87 7.67
N GLY A 229 -21.79 17.76 8.40
CA GLY A 229 -22.04 16.41 7.88
C GLY A 229 -20.87 15.79 7.14
N TYR A 230 -19.63 16.20 7.45
CA TYR A 230 -18.41 15.69 6.83
C TYR A 230 -17.43 15.16 7.86
N ARG A 231 -16.61 14.18 7.44
CA ARG A 231 -15.54 13.61 8.27
C ARG A 231 -14.28 13.37 7.44
N PHE A 232 -13.13 13.77 7.97
CA PHE A 232 -11.84 13.46 7.34
C PHE A 232 -11.48 11.97 7.40
N SER A 233 -10.91 11.49 6.30
CA SER A 233 -10.17 10.23 6.25
C SER A 233 -9.00 10.34 5.27
N SER A 234 -8.13 9.33 5.24
CA SER A 234 -6.90 9.34 4.45
C SER A 234 -6.86 8.21 3.44
N ALA A 235 -6.53 8.54 2.19
CA ALA A 235 -6.20 7.59 1.13
C ALA A 235 -4.69 7.38 0.95
N ASN A 236 -3.85 7.84 1.88
CA ASN A 236 -2.41 7.67 1.81
C ASN A 236 -1.99 6.19 1.92
N SER A 237 -0.77 5.87 1.51
CA SER A 237 -0.25 4.49 1.54
C SER A 237 -0.20 3.86 2.94
N ILE A 238 -0.27 4.68 3.99
CA ILE A 238 -0.33 4.24 5.39
C ILE A 238 -1.67 3.65 5.80
N ASN A 239 -2.77 3.92 5.08
CA ASN A 239 -4.05 3.27 5.34
C ASN A 239 -3.94 1.77 5.08
N ILE A 240 -4.35 0.94 6.06
CA ILE A 240 -4.29 -0.53 5.93
C ILE A 240 -5.16 -1.04 4.77
N GLY A 241 -6.24 -0.33 4.43
CA GLY A 241 -7.07 -0.60 3.26
C GLY A 241 -6.36 -0.44 1.92
N ARG A 242 -5.15 0.16 1.92
CA ARG A 242 -4.25 0.18 0.76
C ARG A 242 -3.20 -0.92 0.79
N LEU A 243 -2.86 -1.46 1.96
CA LEU A 243 -1.87 -2.52 2.08
C LEU A 243 -2.47 -3.89 1.76
N VAL A 244 -3.61 -4.22 2.37
CA VAL A 244 -4.24 -5.55 2.24
C VAL A 244 -4.52 -5.94 0.78
N PRO A 245 -5.08 -5.08 -0.08
CA PRO A 245 -5.30 -5.42 -1.50
C PRO A 245 -4.02 -5.74 -2.27
N GLN A 246 -2.87 -5.23 -1.83
CA GLN A 246 -1.60 -5.50 -2.50
C GLN A 246 -1.04 -6.90 -2.22
N ILE A 247 -1.51 -7.58 -1.19
CA ILE A 247 -1.14 -8.98 -0.92
C ILE A 247 -1.67 -9.90 -2.04
N VAL A 248 -2.84 -9.55 -2.59
CA VAL A 248 -3.57 -10.34 -3.58
C VAL A 248 -2.72 -10.65 -4.81
N TYR A 249 -2.11 -9.64 -5.40
CA TYR A 249 -1.39 -9.84 -6.66
C TYR A 249 -0.11 -10.68 -6.52
N TYR A 250 0.47 -10.80 -5.33
CA TYR A 250 1.58 -11.74 -5.09
C TYR A 250 1.09 -13.20 -5.06
N VAL A 251 -0.03 -13.44 -4.40
CA VAL A 251 -0.67 -14.76 -4.40
C VAL A 251 -1.10 -15.15 -5.81
N TYR A 252 -1.72 -14.22 -6.52
CA TYR A 252 -2.15 -14.41 -7.91
C TYR A 252 -0.97 -14.70 -8.84
N ALA A 253 0.12 -13.92 -8.76
CA ALA A 253 1.31 -14.13 -9.56
C ALA A 253 1.93 -15.52 -9.34
N TYR A 254 2.07 -15.94 -8.07
CA TYR A 254 2.57 -17.27 -7.74
C TYR A 254 1.68 -18.38 -8.32
N ALA A 255 0.37 -18.23 -8.18
CA ALA A 255 -0.60 -19.17 -8.74
C ALA A 255 -0.53 -19.24 -10.27
N LYS A 256 -0.32 -18.10 -10.95
CA LYS A 256 -0.14 -18.06 -12.42
C LYS A 256 1.18 -18.69 -12.87
N MET A 257 2.28 -18.50 -12.13
CA MET A 257 3.53 -19.20 -12.43
C MET A 257 3.34 -20.72 -12.37
N TYR A 258 2.64 -21.23 -11.37
CA TYR A 258 2.30 -22.65 -11.26
C TYR A 258 1.37 -23.11 -12.40
N ALA A 259 0.29 -22.37 -12.67
CA ALA A 259 -0.65 -22.68 -13.74
C ALA A 259 0.02 -22.79 -15.13
N ASN A 260 1.02 -21.94 -15.37
CA ASN A 260 1.80 -21.90 -16.61
C ASN A 260 2.96 -22.92 -16.64
N GLY A 261 3.08 -23.78 -15.62
CA GLY A 261 4.14 -24.80 -15.53
C GLY A 261 5.56 -24.23 -15.38
N ARG A 262 5.68 -23.02 -14.81
CA ARG A 262 6.96 -22.33 -14.62
C ARG A 262 7.62 -22.68 -13.30
N ILE A 263 6.86 -23.12 -12.32
CA ILE A 263 7.29 -23.61 -11.02
C ILE A 263 6.51 -24.86 -10.62
N ALA A 264 7.10 -25.69 -9.79
CA ALA A 264 6.41 -26.78 -9.11
C ALA A 264 5.66 -26.26 -7.86
N ALA A 265 4.70 -27.04 -7.35
CA ALA A 265 4.01 -26.71 -6.11
C ALA A 265 5.03 -26.60 -4.94
N GLY A 266 5.00 -25.48 -4.22
CA GLY A 266 5.92 -25.22 -3.12
C GLY A 266 7.33 -24.76 -3.53
N GLU A 267 7.62 -24.65 -4.82
CA GLU A 267 8.90 -24.13 -5.30
C GLU A 267 9.04 -22.65 -4.94
N PRO A 268 10.14 -22.24 -4.28
CA PRO A 268 10.29 -20.87 -3.82
C PRO A 268 10.67 -19.93 -4.95
N ILE A 269 10.11 -18.72 -4.93
CA ILE A 269 10.44 -17.62 -5.84
C ILE A 269 11.15 -16.48 -5.14
N ASN A 270 11.91 -15.69 -5.88
CA ASN A 270 12.42 -14.39 -5.44
C ASN A 270 11.52 -13.27 -5.98
N VAL A 271 11.26 -12.27 -5.16
CA VAL A 271 10.44 -11.12 -5.54
C VAL A 271 11.28 -9.85 -5.51
N VAL A 272 11.40 -9.16 -6.64
CA VAL A 272 12.07 -7.86 -6.76
C VAL A 272 11.02 -6.77 -6.82
N VAL A 273 11.12 -5.80 -5.93
CA VAL A 273 10.14 -4.71 -5.82
C VAL A 273 10.84 -3.37 -5.90
N PRO A 274 10.60 -2.59 -6.98
CA PRO A 274 10.94 -1.17 -6.98
C PRO A 274 10.21 -0.47 -5.83
N THR A 275 10.96 0.08 -4.87
CA THR A 275 10.41 0.40 -3.55
C THR A 275 10.53 1.88 -3.22
N GLY A 276 9.37 2.52 -2.93
CA GLY A 276 9.26 3.85 -2.32
C GLY A 276 8.79 3.75 -0.86
N ASN A 277 7.48 3.96 -0.62
CA ASN A 277 6.87 3.98 0.72
C ASN A 277 6.70 2.59 1.38
N PHE A 278 7.39 1.58 0.90
CA PHE A 278 7.45 0.22 1.44
C PHE A 278 6.13 -0.58 1.43
N GLY A 279 5.02 -0.03 0.99
CA GLY A 279 3.72 -0.72 0.99
C GLY A 279 3.71 -1.98 0.14
N ASN A 280 4.24 -1.89 -1.08
CA ASN A 280 4.27 -2.99 -2.04
C ASN A 280 5.12 -4.18 -1.53
N ILE A 281 6.38 -3.96 -1.14
CA ILE A 281 7.25 -5.04 -0.63
C ILE A 281 6.77 -5.59 0.72
N LEU A 282 6.15 -4.77 1.56
CA LEU A 282 5.52 -5.22 2.80
C LEU A 282 4.33 -6.16 2.53
N ALA A 283 3.57 -5.92 1.47
CA ALA A 283 2.51 -6.84 1.04
C ALA A 283 3.09 -8.20 0.60
N ALA A 284 4.24 -8.22 -0.08
CA ALA A 284 4.96 -9.45 -0.39
C ALA A 284 5.45 -10.16 0.89
N PHE A 285 5.94 -9.41 1.88
CA PHE A 285 6.29 -9.96 3.19
C PHE A 285 5.07 -10.58 3.89
N TYR A 286 3.90 -9.96 3.81
CA TYR A 286 2.68 -10.55 4.35
C TYR A 286 2.29 -11.83 3.60
N ALA A 287 2.34 -11.83 2.26
CA ALA A 287 2.09 -13.02 1.45
C ALA A 287 3.03 -14.18 1.83
N LYS A 288 4.34 -13.90 2.03
CA LYS A 288 5.31 -14.88 2.53
C LYS A 288 4.88 -15.46 3.89
N ASN A 289 4.48 -14.61 4.82
CA ASN A 289 4.06 -15.04 6.16
C ASN A 289 2.70 -15.77 6.16
N MET A 290 1.85 -15.55 5.15
CA MET A 290 0.66 -16.34 4.90
C MET A 290 0.96 -17.76 4.43
N GLY A 291 2.21 -18.04 4.06
CA GLY A 291 2.66 -19.35 3.59
C GLY A 291 3.05 -19.41 2.13
N LEU A 292 3.01 -18.28 1.38
CA LEU A 292 3.47 -18.25 0.00
C LEU A 292 4.98 -18.53 -0.05
N PRO A 293 5.47 -19.46 -0.91
CA PRO A 293 6.88 -19.80 -0.99
C PRO A 293 7.70 -18.67 -1.63
N ILE A 294 8.04 -17.66 -0.86
CA ILE A 294 8.94 -16.57 -1.25
C ILE A 294 10.27 -16.77 -0.52
N ALA A 295 11.36 -16.97 -1.26
CA ALA A 295 12.69 -17.10 -0.68
C ALA A 295 13.23 -15.73 -0.26
N LYS A 296 13.32 -14.80 -1.20
CA LYS A 296 13.92 -13.47 -1.00
C LYS A 296 12.97 -12.35 -1.39
N LEU A 297 13.02 -11.28 -0.61
CA LEU A 297 12.37 -10.01 -0.87
C LEU A 297 13.46 -8.99 -1.21
N ILE A 298 13.56 -8.60 -2.47
CA ILE A 298 14.62 -7.74 -2.97
C ILE A 298 14.05 -6.32 -3.13
N CYS A 299 14.49 -5.44 -2.24
CA CYS A 299 14.14 -4.02 -2.24
C CYS A 299 15.05 -3.29 -3.23
N ALA A 300 14.51 -2.93 -4.38
CA ALA A 300 15.22 -2.15 -5.39
C ALA A 300 14.99 -0.66 -5.15
N SER A 301 16.06 0.11 -5.02
CA SER A 301 16.04 1.56 -4.82
C SER A 301 16.64 2.29 -6.02
N ASN A 302 16.29 3.57 -6.19
CA ASN A 302 17.05 4.50 -7.03
C ASN A 302 18.17 5.16 -6.23
N GLU A 303 18.70 6.29 -6.69
CA GLU A 303 19.78 7.02 -5.98
C GLU A 303 19.37 7.50 -4.58
N ASN A 304 18.07 7.62 -4.28
CA ASN A 304 17.55 7.82 -2.93
C ASN A 304 17.57 6.50 -2.15
N LYS A 305 18.74 5.98 -1.88
CA LYS A 305 19.01 4.63 -1.41
C LYS A 305 18.92 4.42 0.10
N VAL A 306 18.06 5.14 0.78
CA VAL A 306 17.90 5.03 2.24
C VAL A 306 17.57 3.61 2.69
N LEU A 307 16.72 2.89 1.94
CA LEU A 307 16.36 1.50 2.24
C LEU A 307 17.51 0.53 1.99
N TYR A 308 18.28 0.71 0.92
CA TYR A 308 19.49 -0.08 0.67
C TYR A 308 20.48 0.02 1.84
N ASP A 309 20.77 1.24 2.29
CA ASP A 309 21.69 1.47 3.39
C ASP A 309 21.12 0.87 4.69
N PHE A 310 19.82 1.01 4.96
CA PHE A 310 19.14 0.42 6.11
C PHE A 310 19.28 -1.11 6.15
N PHE A 311 18.97 -1.82 5.08
CA PHE A 311 19.09 -3.29 5.06
C PHE A 311 20.51 -3.77 5.24
N ARG A 312 21.49 -3.00 4.78
CA ARG A 312 22.90 -3.32 4.94
C ARG A 312 23.44 -3.07 6.35
N THR A 313 23.08 -1.93 6.95
CA THR A 313 23.69 -1.44 8.19
C THR A 313 22.83 -1.65 9.43
N GLY A 314 21.50 -1.62 9.29
CA GLY A 314 20.54 -1.50 10.39
C GLY A 314 20.28 -0.05 10.81
N GLU A 315 21.00 0.92 10.22
CA GLU A 315 20.75 2.35 10.45
C GLU A 315 19.81 2.90 9.38
N TYR A 316 18.72 3.54 9.82
CA TYR A 316 17.86 4.33 8.94
C TYR A 316 18.20 5.80 9.13
N ASP A 317 18.72 6.47 8.08
CA ASP A 317 19.14 7.86 8.12
C ASP A 317 18.53 8.65 6.95
N ARG A 318 17.62 9.61 7.29
CA ARG A 318 17.00 10.54 6.33
C ARG A 318 17.80 11.82 6.11
N ASN A 319 18.87 12.06 6.89
CA ASN A 319 19.69 13.26 6.82
C ASN A 319 20.64 13.21 5.62
N ARG A 320 20.07 13.26 4.44
CA ARG A 320 20.78 13.20 3.16
C ARG A 320 20.08 14.08 2.12
N GLU A 321 20.78 14.37 1.04
CA GLU A 321 20.22 15.13 -0.06
C GLU A 321 19.09 14.33 -0.73
N PHE A 322 18.02 15.03 -1.09
CA PHE A 322 16.92 14.46 -1.87
C PHE A 322 17.24 14.61 -3.35
N ILE A 323 17.23 13.50 -4.08
CA ILE A 323 17.59 13.46 -5.50
C ILE A 323 16.30 13.25 -6.31
N LEU A 324 16.04 14.15 -7.27
CA LEU A 324 14.97 13.97 -8.25
C LEU A 324 15.47 13.03 -9.36
N THR A 325 14.74 11.95 -9.57
CA THR A 325 15.10 10.93 -10.56
C THR A 325 14.03 10.75 -11.63
N SER A 326 14.32 9.97 -12.66
CA SER A 326 13.34 9.53 -13.65
C SER A 326 12.34 8.49 -13.10
N SER A 327 12.54 8.03 -11.86
CA SER A 327 11.69 7.06 -11.15
C SER A 327 10.99 7.70 -9.92
N PRO A 328 10.18 8.77 -10.10
CA PRO A 328 9.73 9.64 -9.01
C PRO A 328 8.89 8.94 -7.94
N SER A 329 8.27 7.81 -8.25
CA SER A 329 7.52 7.01 -7.27
C SER A 329 8.41 6.38 -6.18
N MET A 330 9.74 6.34 -6.42
CA MET A 330 10.75 5.84 -5.48
C MET A 330 11.59 6.97 -4.85
N ASP A 331 11.34 8.24 -5.22
CA ASP A 331 12.02 9.40 -4.65
C ASP A 331 11.48 9.66 -3.25
N ILE A 332 12.12 9.04 -2.25
CA ILE A 332 11.73 9.15 -0.85
C ILE A 332 12.97 9.23 0.07
N LEU A 333 12.83 9.96 1.16
CA LEU A 333 13.75 9.91 2.30
C LEU A 333 13.12 9.27 3.53
N ILE A 334 11.77 9.23 3.60
CA ILE A 334 11.02 8.55 4.66
C ILE A 334 10.09 7.52 4.02
N SER A 335 10.40 6.24 4.24
CA SER A 335 9.61 5.12 3.77
C SER A 335 8.57 4.74 4.83
N SER A 336 7.37 5.29 4.70
CA SER A 336 6.38 5.34 5.79
C SER A 336 5.87 3.97 6.26
N ASN A 337 5.72 2.99 5.37
CA ASN A 337 5.25 1.66 5.78
C ASN A 337 6.35 0.76 6.36
N LEU A 338 7.62 1.19 6.30
CA LEU A 338 8.70 0.47 6.96
C LEU A 338 8.45 0.34 8.48
N GLU A 339 7.78 1.32 9.08
CA GLU A 339 7.37 1.28 10.49
C GLU A 339 6.63 0.00 10.85
N ARG A 340 5.79 -0.54 9.96
CA ARG A 340 5.08 -1.81 10.18
C ARG A 340 6.03 -3.00 10.26
N LEU A 341 7.08 -3.00 9.45
CA LEU A 341 8.12 -4.03 9.53
C LEU A 341 8.94 -3.87 10.81
N ILE A 342 9.35 -2.63 11.15
CA ILE A 342 10.08 -2.33 12.39
C ILE A 342 9.31 -2.81 13.61
N TYR A 343 8.00 -2.53 13.70
CA TYR A 343 7.14 -3.00 14.77
C TYR A 343 7.16 -4.54 14.88
N ARG A 344 7.06 -5.26 13.74
CA ARG A 344 7.09 -6.73 13.70
C ARG A 344 8.42 -7.30 14.18
N ILE A 345 9.54 -6.81 13.67
CA ILE A 345 10.88 -7.28 14.04
C ILE A 345 11.29 -6.85 15.46
N ALA A 346 10.65 -5.83 16.03
CA ALA A 346 10.76 -5.46 17.44
C ALA A 346 9.94 -6.39 18.37
N GLY A 347 9.42 -7.50 17.86
CA GLY A 347 8.57 -8.42 18.64
C GLY A 347 7.20 -7.83 19.01
N GLU A 348 6.67 -6.96 18.15
CA GLU A 348 5.40 -6.23 18.33
C GLU A 348 5.41 -5.30 19.56
N ASN A 349 6.59 -4.80 19.91
CA ASN A 349 6.78 -3.88 21.02
C ASN A 349 6.49 -2.42 20.58
N ALA A 350 5.30 -1.93 20.93
CA ALA A 350 4.85 -0.58 20.54
C ALA A 350 5.71 0.53 21.18
N GLU A 351 6.22 0.31 22.41
CA GLU A 351 7.08 1.29 23.09
C GLU A 351 8.43 1.43 22.38
N GLU A 352 9.06 0.32 22.01
CA GLU A 352 10.32 0.32 21.28
C GLU A 352 10.15 0.94 19.89
N ASN A 353 9.09 0.55 19.17
CA ASN A 353 8.78 1.16 17.87
C ASN A 353 8.53 2.67 17.98
N ALA A 354 7.81 3.12 19.02
CA ALA A 354 7.56 4.55 19.25
C ALA A 354 8.87 5.32 19.51
N LYS A 355 9.82 4.76 20.25
CA LYS A 355 11.15 5.35 20.47
C LYS A 355 11.92 5.52 19.15
N LEU A 356 11.95 4.48 18.30
CA LEU A 356 12.63 4.54 17.01
C LEU A 356 12.00 5.60 16.09
N MET A 357 10.66 5.66 16.05
CA MET A 357 9.94 6.66 15.24
C MET A 357 10.11 8.08 15.79
N ALA A 358 10.20 8.25 17.10
CA ALA A 358 10.54 9.54 17.72
C ALA A 358 11.96 9.98 17.33
N ALA A 359 12.96 9.12 17.41
CA ALA A 359 14.32 9.39 16.98
C ALA A 359 14.38 9.78 15.48
N LEU A 360 13.63 9.09 14.62
CA LEU A 360 13.52 9.48 13.20
C LEU A 360 12.94 10.89 13.03
N SER A 361 12.00 11.27 13.89
CA SER A 361 11.37 12.60 13.83
C SER A 361 12.31 13.70 14.32
N THR A 362 13.01 13.49 15.45
CA THR A 362 13.87 14.49 16.12
C THR A 362 15.27 14.55 15.52
N ASP A 363 15.92 13.40 15.38
CA ASP A 363 17.33 13.27 15.00
C ASP A 363 17.51 12.96 13.51
N GLY A 364 16.42 12.60 12.84
CA GLY A 364 16.41 12.20 11.42
C GLY A 364 16.92 10.78 11.18
N LYS A 365 17.24 10.01 12.23
CA LYS A 365 17.78 8.66 12.12
C LYS A 365 17.48 7.78 13.32
N TYR A 366 17.57 6.46 13.13
CA TYR A 366 17.58 5.47 14.19
C TYR A 366 18.43 4.25 13.80
N MET A 367 18.81 3.45 14.81
CA MET A 367 19.49 2.17 14.66
C MET A 367 18.62 1.06 15.26
N ILE A 368 18.41 -0.02 14.53
CA ILE A 368 17.76 -1.24 15.07
C ILE A 368 18.78 -2.10 15.81
N THR A 369 18.31 -2.97 16.71
CA THR A 369 19.18 -3.91 17.44
C THR A 369 19.66 -5.04 16.53
N ASP A 370 20.69 -5.76 16.97
CA ASP A 370 21.20 -6.93 16.22
C ASP A 370 20.16 -8.05 16.12
N GLU A 371 19.33 -8.23 17.17
CA GLU A 371 18.22 -9.17 17.18
C GLU A 371 17.13 -8.81 16.15
N MET A 372 16.80 -7.53 16.04
CA MET A 372 15.87 -7.04 15.02
C MET A 372 16.47 -7.23 13.62
N LYS A 373 17.77 -6.93 13.45
CA LYS A 373 18.45 -7.08 12.17
C LYS A 373 18.50 -8.54 11.70
N ALA A 374 18.68 -9.49 12.62
CA ALA A 374 18.67 -10.91 12.30
C ALA A 374 17.32 -11.37 11.68
N GLN A 375 16.20 -10.71 12.00
CA GLN A 375 14.90 -11.02 11.41
C GLN A 375 14.71 -10.49 9.98
N LEU A 376 15.68 -9.72 9.47
CA LEU A 376 15.69 -9.20 8.09
C LEU A 376 16.43 -10.11 7.11
N GLU A 377 16.81 -11.33 7.48
CA GLU A 377 17.63 -12.26 6.67
C GLU A 377 17.08 -12.54 5.26
N ASN A 378 15.76 -12.41 5.07
CA ASN A 378 15.10 -12.62 3.79
C ASN A 378 14.96 -11.33 2.95
N PHE A 379 15.35 -10.18 3.51
CA PHE A 379 15.36 -8.91 2.79
C PHE A 379 16.75 -8.62 2.23
N TYR A 380 16.78 -8.22 0.96
CA TYR A 380 17.97 -7.77 0.27
C TYR A 380 17.72 -6.37 -0.29
N GLY A 381 18.69 -5.49 -0.14
CA GLY A 381 18.65 -4.17 -0.76
C GLY A 381 19.63 -4.09 -1.91
N ASN A 382 19.24 -3.40 -2.97
CA ASN A 382 20.14 -2.92 -4.00
C ASN A 382 19.63 -1.59 -4.56
N TYR A 383 20.46 -0.87 -5.30
CA TYR A 383 20.07 0.39 -5.92
C TYR A 383 20.70 0.53 -7.30
N THR A 384 20.13 1.42 -8.10
CA THR A 384 20.69 1.80 -9.41
C THR A 384 20.72 3.33 -9.54
N THR A 385 21.71 3.82 -10.29
CA THR A 385 21.84 5.24 -10.63
C THR A 385 20.98 5.60 -11.85
N GLU A 386 20.73 6.88 -12.06
CA GLU A 386 20.04 7.37 -13.25
C GLU A 386 20.75 6.94 -14.55
N LYS A 387 22.08 6.98 -14.53
CA LYS A 387 22.89 6.55 -15.67
C LYS A 387 22.71 5.07 -15.99
N GLU A 388 22.84 4.20 -14.97
CA GLU A 388 22.63 2.76 -15.11
C GLU A 388 21.20 2.43 -15.54
N THR A 389 20.21 3.15 -15.02
CA THR A 389 18.81 3.00 -15.42
C THR A 389 18.63 3.28 -16.92
N ALA A 390 19.17 4.38 -17.42
CA ALA A 390 19.12 4.73 -18.83
C ALA A 390 19.85 3.71 -19.72
N GLU A 391 21.03 3.25 -19.30
CA GLU A 391 21.81 2.23 -20.01
C GLU A 391 21.05 0.90 -20.10
N VAL A 392 20.40 0.45 -19.00
CA VAL A 392 19.62 -0.80 -18.98
C VAL A 392 18.39 -0.68 -19.88
N ILE A 393 17.67 0.44 -19.85
CA ILE A 393 16.51 0.68 -20.72
C ILE A 393 16.93 0.58 -22.20
N SER A 394 18.01 1.26 -22.60
CA SER A 394 18.50 1.23 -23.98
C SER A 394 18.95 -0.19 -24.39
N ALA A 395 19.76 -0.85 -23.56
CA ALA A 395 20.27 -2.18 -23.86
C ALA A 395 19.14 -3.24 -23.94
N LEU A 396 18.14 -3.15 -23.06
CA LEU A 396 17.00 -4.05 -23.09
C LEU A 396 16.15 -3.85 -24.34
N TYR A 397 15.88 -2.58 -24.71
CA TYR A 397 15.17 -2.26 -25.94
C TYR A 397 15.92 -2.77 -27.19
N GLU A 398 17.23 -2.55 -27.29
CA GLU A 398 18.05 -3.06 -28.39
C GLU A 398 18.03 -4.59 -28.49
N LYS A 399 17.93 -5.27 -27.35
CA LYS A 399 17.93 -6.74 -27.27
C LYS A 399 16.56 -7.36 -27.60
N THR A 400 15.49 -6.71 -27.21
CA THR A 400 14.14 -7.31 -27.19
C THR A 400 13.11 -6.60 -28.07
N GLY A 401 13.36 -5.35 -28.50
CA GLY A 401 12.42 -4.50 -29.25
C GLY A 401 11.36 -3.91 -28.35
#